data_05599d3a855e0dd6f571fce818871765
#
_entry.id   05599d3a855e0dd6f571fce818871765
#
_cell.length_a   1.000
_cell.length_b   1.000
_cell.length_c   1.000
_cell.angle_alpha   90.00
_cell.angle_beta   90.00
_cell.angle_gamma   90.00
#
_symmetry.space_group_name_H-M   'P 1'
#
loop_
_entity.id
_entity.type
_entity.pdbx_description
1 polymer ?
#
loop_
_entity_poly.entity_id
_entity_poly.type
_entity_poly.pdbx_seq_one_letter_code
_entity_poly.pdbx_strand_id
1 'polypeptide(L)'
;NPYASTIDWDLVTKTNLSATVSVWDDASSAYISWNGTTGSLTDGLIAPYQGFWVQASNGTGSITIETGDKSSTAGTFYRTTQNENTGSFSFTVSSDTYIDHSYVSFMETGELGMDNADGYKLLPISVSERIVALSYADGNGLDINNLPFEGEGSIEIPFDVMKLTVDEEYNFVTNEEAVSLNWDLSNLPESILNMMLTNNQTG
;
A
#
# COMPACT_ATOMS: atom_id res chain seq x y z
N ASN A 1 -16.97 -8.23 -2.17
CA ASN A 1 -17.25 -9.42 -1.38
C ASN A 1 -18.76 -9.71 -1.39
N PRO A 2 -19.24 -10.68 -2.16
CA PRO A 2 -20.68 -10.98 -2.24
C PRO A 2 -21.20 -11.86 -1.07
N TYR A 3 -20.35 -12.22 -0.13
CA TYR A 3 -20.67 -13.14 0.96
C TYR A 3 -21.02 -12.41 2.26
N ALA A 4 -21.77 -13.08 3.13
CA ALA A 4 -22.08 -12.63 4.49
C ALA A 4 -20.94 -12.93 5.50
N SER A 5 -19.77 -13.34 5.01
CA SER A 5 -18.57 -13.61 5.80
C SER A 5 -17.41 -12.77 5.29
N THR A 6 -16.45 -12.48 6.16
CA THR A 6 -15.17 -11.89 5.77
C THR A 6 -14.43 -12.81 4.80
N ILE A 7 -13.75 -12.26 3.80
CA ILE A 7 -12.79 -12.96 2.95
C ILE A 7 -11.39 -12.61 3.46
N ASP A 8 -10.56 -13.62 3.59
CA ASP A 8 -9.12 -13.49 3.80
C ASP A 8 -8.45 -13.46 2.42
N TRP A 9 -7.94 -12.30 2.03
CA TRP A 9 -7.34 -12.10 0.72
C TRP A 9 -6.11 -12.95 0.46
N ASP A 10 -5.35 -13.30 1.51
CA ASP A 10 -4.14 -14.09 1.38
C ASP A 10 -4.43 -15.53 0.96
N LEU A 11 -5.60 -16.05 1.33
CA LEU A 11 -6.04 -17.40 0.99
C LEU A 11 -6.70 -17.50 -0.40
N VAL A 12 -7.18 -16.37 -0.93
CA VAL A 12 -7.88 -16.32 -2.22
C VAL A 12 -6.96 -16.71 -3.37
N THR A 13 -7.42 -17.60 -4.25
CA THR A 13 -6.68 -17.95 -5.47
C THR A 13 -6.80 -16.85 -6.50
N LYS A 14 -5.65 -16.28 -6.87
CA LYS A 14 -5.47 -15.18 -7.82
C LYS A 14 -4.78 -15.68 -9.08
N THR A 15 -5.34 -15.41 -10.26
CA THR A 15 -4.71 -15.73 -11.54
C THR A 15 -4.60 -14.45 -12.37
N ASN A 16 -3.40 -14.10 -12.83
CA ASN A 16 -3.12 -12.88 -13.58
C ASN A 16 -3.57 -11.60 -12.88
N LEU A 17 -3.48 -11.58 -11.55
CA LEU A 17 -3.79 -10.42 -10.71
C LEU A 17 -2.57 -10.07 -9.86
N SER A 18 -2.44 -8.78 -9.54
CA SER A 18 -1.56 -8.32 -8.47
C SER A 18 -1.94 -8.97 -7.14
N ALA A 19 -0.97 -9.20 -6.27
CA ALA A 19 -1.22 -9.63 -4.90
C ALA A 19 -1.98 -8.56 -4.11
N THR A 20 -1.87 -7.31 -4.50
CA THR A 20 -2.47 -6.18 -3.80
C THR A 20 -3.98 -6.09 -4.01
N VAL A 21 -4.69 -5.86 -2.92
CA VAL A 21 -6.11 -5.52 -2.87
C VAL A 21 -6.29 -4.16 -2.20
N SER A 22 -7.25 -3.38 -2.65
CA SER A 22 -7.58 -2.09 -2.03
C SER A 22 -9.08 -2.00 -1.77
N VAL A 23 -9.44 -1.41 -0.64
CA VAL A 23 -10.83 -1.11 -0.27
C VAL A 23 -10.96 0.37 0.05
N TRP A 24 -12.14 0.93 -0.18
CA TRP A 24 -12.45 2.28 0.26
C TRP A 24 -12.78 2.30 1.75
N ASP A 25 -12.06 3.12 2.51
CA ASP A 25 -12.37 3.42 3.91
C ASP A 25 -13.02 4.80 4.01
N ASP A 26 -14.29 4.83 4.39
CA ASP A 26 -15.07 6.06 4.51
C ASP A 26 -14.60 6.93 5.69
N ALA A 27 -14.05 6.30 6.73
CA ALA A 27 -13.59 7.02 7.93
C ALA A 27 -12.36 7.88 7.63
N SER A 28 -11.41 7.35 6.88
CA SER A 28 -10.22 8.08 6.43
C SER A 28 -10.44 8.83 5.11
N SER A 29 -11.57 8.54 4.40
CA SER A 29 -11.84 9.00 3.04
C SER A 29 -10.67 8.71 2.09
N ALA A 30 -10.12 7.52 2.18
CA ALA A 30 -8.98 7.05 1.39
C ALA A 30 -9.13 5.58 1.02
N TYR A 31 -8.32 5.14 0.05
CA TYR A 31 -8.14 3.72 -0.18
C TYR A 31 -7.13 3.17 0.81
N ILE A 32 -7.45 2.04 1.39
CA ILE A 32 -6.56 1.24 2.22
C ILE A 32 -6.23 -0.06 1.49
N SER A 33 -4.97 -0.47 1.52
CA SER A 33 -4.43 -1.53 0.67
C SER A 33 -3.70 -2.60 1.49
N TRP A 34 -3.58 -3.81 0.90
CA TRP A 34 -2.82 -4.93 1.44
C TRP A 34 -2.19 -5.73 0.30
N ASN A 35 -0.90 -6.12 0.44
CA ASN A 35 -0.18 -6.86 -0.59
C ASN A 35 0.21 -8.31 -0.19
N GLY A 36 -0.32 -8.80 0.91
CA GLY A 36 0.04 -10.11 1.48
C GLY A 36 1.12 -10.03 2.56
N THR A 37 1.72 -8.85 2.79
CA THR A 37 2.78 -8.64 3.79
C THR A 37 2.58 -7.37 4.59
N THR A 38 2.22 -6.29 3.95
CA THR A 38 2.04 -4.97 4.58
C THR A 38 0.95 -4.16 3.90
N GLY A 39 0.54 -3.11 4.55
CA GLY A 39 -0.44 -2.16 4.04
C GLY A 39 -1.33 -1.61 5.15
N SER A 40 -2.21 -0.70 4.77
CA SER A 40 -3.19 -0.08 5.67
C SER A 40 -4.46 -0.93 5.87
N LEU A 41 -4.76 -1.88 4.97
CA LEU A 41 -5.83 -2.86 5.14
C LEU A 41 -5.31 -4.03 5.97
N THR A 42 -5.75 -4.13 7.22
CA THR A 42 -5.24 -5.11 8.17
C THR A 42 -5.48 -6.55 7.71
N ASP A 43 -4.40 -7.33 7.63
CA ASP A 43 -4.37 -8.76 7.32
C ASP A 43 -5.16 -9.13 6.05
N GLY A 44 -5.34 -8.20 5.12
CA GLY A 44 -6.09 -8.43 3.88
C GLY A 44 -7.55 -8.85 4.09
N LEU A 45 -8.14 -8.56 5.24
CA LEU A 45 -9.50 -8.99 5.58
C LEU A 45 -10.55 -8.07 4.94
N ILE A 46 -11.28 -8.60 3.97
CA ILE A 46 -12.33 -7.88 3.24
C ILE A 46 -13.69 -8.17 3.90
N ALA A 47 -14.28 -7.15 4.51
CA ALA A 47 -15.54 -7.25 5.24
C ALA A 47 -16.70 -7.79 4.37
N PRO A 48 -17.75 -8.39 4.99
CA PRO A 48 -18.95 -8.79 4.27
C PRO A 48 -19.52 -7.65 3.43
N TYR A 49 -19.86 -7.93 2.19
CA TYR A 49 -20.46 -6.98 1.23
C TYR A 49 -19.59 -5.76 0.89
N GLN A 50 -18.32 -5.76 1.29
CA GLN A 50 -17.35 -4.71 0.95
C GLN A 50 -16.98 -4.75 -0.53
N GLY A 51 -17.05 -3.61 -1.22
CA GLY A 51 -16.43 -3.42 -2.53
C GLY A 51 -14.90 -3.39 -2.39
N PHE A 52 -14.18 -3.98 -3.33
CA PHE A 52 -12.72 -3.97 -3.36
C PHE A 52 -12.19 -3.86 -4.79
N TRP A 53 -10.98 -3.35 -4.90
CA TRP A 53 -10.26 -3.18 -6.16
C TRP A 53 -9.11 -4.15 -6.24
N VAL A 54 -8.91 -4.71 -7.43
CA VAL A 54 -7.76 -5.54 -7.78
C VAL A 54 -7.26 -5.14 -9.15
N GLN A 55 -5.99 -5.37 -9.40
CA GLN A 55 -5.37 -5.06 -10.68
C GLN A 55 -5.02 -6.34 -11.43
N ALA A 56 -5.35 -6.39 -12.70
CA ALA A 56 -4.86 -7.44 -13.60
C ALA A 56 -3.38 -7.16 -13.92
N SER A 57 -2.52 -8.12 -13.63
CA SER A 57 -1.08 -8.03 -13.91
C SER A 57 -0.74 -8.46 -15.34
N ASN A 58 -1.52 -9.38 -15.91
CA ASN A 58 -1.32 -9.85 -17.28
C ASN A 58 -2.61 -10.46 -17.84
N GLY A 59 -3.10 -9.95 -18.97
CA GLY A 59 -4.26 -10.49 -19.68
C GLY A 59 -5.56 -10.45 -18.84
N THR A 60 -6.34 -11.53 -18.91
CA THR A 60 -7.58 -11.65 -18.15
C THR A 60 -7.30 -12.15 -16.74
N GLY A 61 -7.57 -11.31 -15.75
CA GLY A 61 -7.50 -11.69 -14.34
C GLY A 61 -8.72 -12.48 -13.88
N SER A 62 -8.53 -13.41 -12.93
CA SER A 62 -9.61 -14.12 -12.27
C SER A 62 -9.36 -14.33 -10.79
N ILE A 63 -10.45 -14.38 -10.02
CA ILE A 63 -10.46 -14.65 -8.58
C ILE A 63 -11.32 -15.90 -8.36
N THR A 64 -10.77 -16.85 -7.60
CA THR A 64 -11.57 -17.98 -7.10
C THR A 64 -11.61 -17.90 -5.58
N ILE A 65 -12.82 -17.86 -5.02
CA ILE A 65 -13.07 -17.79 -3.59
C ILE A 65 -13.75 -19.06 -3.14
N GLU A 66 -13.07 -19.83 -2.31
CA GLU A 66 -13.56 -21.09 -1.75
C GLU A 66 -14.11 -20.90 -0.33
N THR A 67 -14.66 -21.95 0.25
CA THR A 67 -15.17 -21.90 1.63
C THR A 67 -14.04 -21.68 2.64
N GLY A 68 -12.85 -22.21 2.36
CA GLY A 68 -11.67 -22.07 3.20
C GLY A 68 -11.08 -20.65 3.24
N ASP A 69 -11.39 -19.82 2.24
CA ASP A 69 -10.92 -18.45 2.15
C ASP A 69 -11.78 -17.47 2.97
N LYS A 70 -12.84 -18.00 3.62
CA LYS A 70 -13.74 -17.23 4.45
C LYS A 70 -13.30 -17.27 5.90
N SER A 71 -13.09 -16.09 6.47
CA SER A 71 -12.73 -15.93 7.88
C SER A 71 -13.97 -15.76 8.75
N SER A 72 -13.98 -16.42 9.91
CA SER A 72 -14.93 -16.13 10.99
C SER A 72 -14.51 -14.92 11.84
N THR A 73 -13.27 -14.46 11.65
CA THR A 73 -12.77 -13.25 12.27
C THR A 73 -13.42 -12.08 11.56
N ALA A 74 -14.27 -11.33 12.25
CA ALA A 74 -14.70 -10.02 11.76
C ALA A 74 -13.42 -9.23 11.49
N GLY A 75 -13.30 -8.60 10.33
CA GLY A 75 -12.19 -7.73 10.02
C GLY A 75 -12.01 -6.72 11.16
N THR A 76 -11.15 -7.04 12.10
CA THR A 76 -10.83 -6.22 13.26
C THR A 76 -9.44 -5.66 13.03
N PHE A 77 -9.34 -4.36 13.09
CA PHE A 77 -8.11 -3.63 13.15
C PHE A 77 -7.12 -4.28 14.13
N TYR A 78 -5.90 -4.52 13.65
CA TYR A 78 -4.67 -4.92 14.35
C TYR A 78 -4.38 -6.41 14.52
N ARG A 79 -3.48 -6.96 13.73
CA ARG A 79 -2.16 -7.51 14.10
C ARG A 79 -1.54 -8.41 13.04
N THR A 80 -0.37 -8.02 12.55
CA THR A 80 0.54 -8.80 11.70
C THR A 80 0.97 -10.09 12.38
N THR A 81 0.78 -11.23 11.70
CA THR A 81 1.61 -12.42 11.92
C THR A 81 2.75 -12.33 10.90
N GLN A 82 3.98 -12.13 11.40
CA GLN A 82 5.18 -12.11 10.57
C GLN A 82 5.41 -13.48 9.93
N ASN A 83 5.49 -13.51 8.59
CA ASN A 83 6.19 -14.58 7.90
C ASN A 83 7.69 -14.38 8.12
N GLU A 84 8.43 -15.42 8.48
CA GLU A 84 9.86 -15.36 8.87
C GLU A 84 10.80 -14.84 7.75
N ASN A 85 10.32 -14.66 6.52
CA ASN A 85 11.07 -14.21 5.36
C ASN A 85 10.51 -12.92 4.73
N THR A 86 9.86 -12.09 5.51
CA THR A 86 9.34 -10.79 5.05
C THR A 86 9.65 -9.71 6.07
N GLY A 87 9.80 -8.51 5.59
CA GLY A 87 9.95 -7.34 6.43
C GLY A 87 9.26 -6.15 5.80
N SER A 88 9.07 -5.09 6.55
CA SER A 88 8.47 -3.87 6.04
C SER A 88 8.83 -2.66 6.89
N PHE A 89 8.67 -1.49 6.31
CA PHE A 89 8.60 -0.23 7.04
C PHE A 89 7.54 0.67 6.40
N SER A 90 7.14 1.68 7.13
CA SER A 90 6.15 2.64 6.63
C SER A 90 6.57 4.08 6.90
N PHE A 91 6.11 4.95 6.01
CA PHE A 91 6.09 6.39 6.22
C PHE A 91 4.68 6.83 6.55
N THR A 92 4.55 7.71 7.54
CA THR A 92 3.32 8.43 7.87
C THR A 92 3.58 9.91 7.65
N VAL A 93 2.80 10.51 6.78
CA VAL A 93 2.84 11.93 6.50
C VAL A 93 1.59 12.58 7.07
N SER A 94 1.75 13.66 7.81
CA SER A 94 0.64 14.39 8.42
C SER A 94 0.79 15.90 8.28
N SER A 95 -0.33 16.56 8.06
CA SER A 95 -0.51 17.99 8.27
C SER A 95 -1.49 18.21 9.42
N ASP A 96 -1.92 19.46 9.61
CA ASP A 96 -2.92 19.80 10.63
C ASP A 96 -4.28 19.11 10.39
N THR A 97 -4.58 18.71 9.14
CA THR A 97 -5.90 18.21 8.75
C THR A 97 -5.87 16.79 8.19
N TYR A 98 -4.79 16.38 7.54
CA TYR A 98 -4.72 15.13 6.77
C TYR A 98 -3.58 14.24 7.23
N ILE A 99 -3.79 12.94 7.10
CA ILE A 99 -2.77 11.91 7.31
C ILE A 99 -2.81 10.97 6.11
N ASP A 100 -1.64 10.57 5.63
CA ASP A 100 -1.50 9.53 4.61
C ASP A 100 -0.29 8.65 4.92
N HIS A 101 -0.25 7.48 4.31
CA HIS A 101 0.78 6.47 4.52
C HIS A 101 1.36 6.00 3.20
N SER A 102 2.60 5.55 3.24
CA SER A 102 3.25 4.77 2.18
C SER A 102 4.05 3.66 2.82
N TYR A 103 4.03 2.49 2.20
CA TYR A 103 4.62 1.27 2.74
C TYR A 103 5.73 0.76 1.82
N VAL A 104 6.75 0.16 2.42
CA VAL A 104 7.75 -0.61 1.71
C VAL A 104 7.77 -2.00 2.31
N SER A 105 7.62 -3.02 1.47
CA SER A 105 7.76 -4.42 1.86
C SER A 105 9.02 -5.02 1.27
N PHE A 106 9.49 -6.10 1.88
CA PHE A 106 10.64 -6.88 1.41
C PHE A 106 10.22 -8.32 1.30
N MET A 107 10.37 -8.90 0.11
CA MET A 107 10.06 -10.30 -0.17
C MET A 107 11.17 -10.94 -0.99
N GLU A 108 11.34 -12.27 -0.88
CA GLU A 108 12.31 -13.01 -1.70
C GLU A 108 12.07 -12.85 -3.21
N THR A 109 10.81 -12.66 -3.59
CA THR A 109 10.40 -12.47 -4.99
C THR A 109 10.29 -11.00 -5.40
N GLY A 110 10.69 -10.09 -4.52
CA GLY A 110 10.65 -8.65 -4.79
C GLY A 110 11.64 -8.26 -5.89
N GLU A 111 11.31 -7.22 -6.63
CA GLU A 111 12.15 -6.65 -7.69
C GLU A 111 12.41 -5.15 -7.38
N LEU A 112 13.42 -4.56 -8.03
CA LEU A 112 13.67 -3.11 -7.91
C LEU A 112 12.73 -2.28 -8.79
N GLY A 113 12.12 -2.90 -9.79
CA GLY A 113 11.07 -2.34 -10.64
C GLY A 113 9.70 -2.82 -10.18
N MET A 114 8.69 -2.59 -11.01
CA MET A 114 7.31 -3.04 -10.73
C MET A 114 7.19 -4.55 -10.68
N ASP A 115 6.60 -5.07 -9.60
CA ASP A 115 6.27 -6.49 -9.45
C ASP A 115 4.81 -6.73 -9.01
N ASN A 116 4.45 -8.00 -8.81
CA ASN A 116 3.06 -8.37 -8.47
C ASN A 116 2.64 -8.04 -7.05
N ALA A 117 3.57 -7.73 -6.16
CA ALA A 117 3.29 -7.37 -4.77
C ALA A 117 3.32 -5.85 -4.55
N ASP A 118 3.60 -5.08 -5.61
CA ASP A 118 3.42 -3.64 -5.58
C ASP A 118 1.94 -3.26 -5.54
N GLY A 119 1.65 -2.17 -4.85
CA GLY A 119 0.32 -1.59 -4.78
C GLY A 119 0.31 -0.16 -5.28
N TYR A 120 -0.43 0.12 -6.35
CA TYR A 120 -0.60 1.49 -6.84
C TYR A 120 -1.24 2.39 -5.79
N LYS A 121 -0.79 3.62 -5.70
CA LYS A 121 -1.47 4.66 -4.93
C LYS A 121 -2.76 5.06 -5.62
N LEU A 122 -3.89 4.58 -5.12
CA LEU A 122 -5.21 4.96 -5.61
C LEU A 122 -5.60 6.31 -5.02
N LEU A 123 -5.86 7.27 -5.89
CA LEU A 123 -6.30 8.59 -5.46
C LEU A 123 -7.79 8.56 -5.05
N PRO A 124 -8.20 9.35 -4.04
CA PRO A 124 -9.58 9.40 -3.59
C PRO A 124 -10.55 9.78 -4.70
N ILE A 125 -11.74 9.18 -4.70
CA ILE A 125 -12.74 9.39 -5.75
C ILE A 125 -13.35 10.80 -5.70
N SER A 126 -13.42 11.40 -4.52
CA SER A 126 -14.05 12.71 -4.34
C SER A 126 -13.41 13.45 -3.18
N VAL A 127 -12.49 14.34 -3.46
CA VAL A 127 -11.87 15.20 -2.46
C VAL A 127 -11.61 16.58 -3.01
N SER A 128 -11.81 17.57 -2.15
CA SER A 128 -11.40 18.94 -2.45
C SER A 128 -9.91 19.14 -2.19
N GLU A 129 -9.33 18.42 -1.24
CA GLU A 129 -7.93 18.54 -0.82
C GLU A 129 -7.46 17.29 -0.11
N ARG A 130 -6.20 16.86 -0.34
CA ARG A 130 -5.53 15.76 0.37
C ARG A 130 -4.02 15.93 0.38
N ILE A 131 -3.37 15.32 1.38
CA ILE A 131 -1.96 14.99 1.33
C ILE A 131 -1.84 13.57 0.79
N VAL A 132 -0.84 13.33 -0.05
CA VAL A 132 -0.53 12.03 -0.62
C VAL A 132 0.94 11.76 -0.44
N ALA A 133 1.23 10.62 0.17
CA ALA A 133 2.57 10.05 0.33
C ALA A 133 2.70 8.85 -0.60
N LEU A 134 3.72 8.79 -1.43
CA LEU A 134 3.93 7.69 -2.35
C LEU A 134 5.41 7.48 -2.64
N SER A 135 5.79 6.25 -2.90
CA SER A 135 7.07 5.88 -3.48
C SER A 135 6.91 5.60 -4.98
N TYR A 136 8.01 5.41 -5.68
CA TYR A 136 7.99 5.16 -7.11
C TYR A 136 8.80 3.94 -7.50
N ALA A 137 8.26 3.13 -8.43
CA ALA A 137 8.98 2.13 -9.20
C ALA A 137 8.56 2.24 -10.67
N ASP A 138 9.51 2.23 -11.59
CA ASP A 138 9.29 2.37 -13.04
C ASP A 138 8.40 3.56 -13.45
N GLY A 139 8.47 4.66 -12.68
CA GLY A 139 7.68 5.87 -12.91
C GLY A 139 6.22 5.79 -12.43
N ASN A 140 5.83 4.70 -11.76
CA ASN A 140 4.50 4.53 -11.17
C ASN A 140 4.50 4.93 -9.71
N GLY A 141 3.48 5.66 -9.28
CA GLY A 141 3.27 6.04 -7.88
C GLY A 141 2.63 4.91 -7.09
N LEU A 142 3.29 4.51 -5.99
CA LEU A 142 2.94 3.33 -5.22
C LEU A 142 2.51 3.69 -3.79
N ASP A 143 1.46 3.03 -3.32
CA ASP A 143 1.04 2.96 -1.93
C ASP A 143 1.91 1.95 -1.16
N ILE A 144 2.18 0.81 -1.80
CA ILE A 144 3.07 -0.23 -1.30
C ILE A 144 4.11 -0.52 -2.38
N ASN A 145 5.39 -0.37 -2.04
CA ASN A 145 6.53 -0.68 -2.89
C ASN A 145 7.21 -1.95 -2.37
N ASN A 146 7.23 -3.00 -3.17
CA ASN A 146 7.83 -4.27 -2.80
C ASN A 146 9.24 -4.38 -3.35
N LEU A 147 10.20 -4.70 -2.50
CA LEU A 147 11.62 -4.75 -2.83
C LEU A 147 12.18 -6.15 -2.56
N PRO A 148 13.31 -6.53 -3.19
CA PRO A 148 13.98 -7.78 -2.89
C PRO A 148 14.47 -7.78 -1.43
N PHE A 149 14.29 -8.93 -0.77
CA PHE A 149 14.73 -9.13 0.63
C PHE A 149 16.25 -9.11 0.77
N GLU A 150 16.95 -9.63 -0.24
CA GLU A 150 18.40 -9.66 -0.31
C GLU A 150 18.88 -8.85 -1.50
N GLY A 151 19.80 -7.92 -1.26
CA GLY A 151 20.45 -7.12 -2.28
C GLY A 151 21.85 -6.73 -1.86
N GLU A 152 22.80 -6.71 -2.79
CA GLU A 152 24.13 -6.14 -2.54
C GLU A 152 24.10 -4.63 -2.82
N GLY A 153 24.58 -3.84 -1.86
CA GLY A 153 24.76 -2.40 -2.01
C GLY A 153 23.63 -1.57 -1.41
N SER A 154 23.36 -0.41 -1.97
CA SER A 154 22.31 0.51 -1.53
C SER A 154 21.14 0.50 -2.52
N ILE A 155 19.93 0.47 -1.98
CA ILE A 155 18.69 0.67 -2.76
C ILE A 155 18.25 2.13 -2.54
N GLU A 156 18.01 2.84 -3.63
CA GLU A 156 17.43 4.17 -3.61
C GLU A 156 15.94 4.07 -3.95
N ILE A 157 15.10 4.56 -3.06
CA ILE A 157 13.64 4.56 -3.22
C ILE A 157 13.20 6.01 -3.42
N PRO A 158 12.81 6.41 -4.63
CA PRO A 158 12.20 7.71 -4.84
C PRO A 158 10.90 7.81 -4.03
N PHE A 159 10.76 8.88 -3.26
CA PHE A 159 9.61 9.11 -2.40
C PHE A 159 9.15 10.56 -2.56
N ASP A 160 7.86 10.77 -2.59
CA ASP A 160 7.28 12.11 -2.72
C ASP A 160 6.11 12.30 -1.76
N VAL A 161 5.92 13.54 -1.36
CA VAL A 161 4.78 14.00 -0.56
C VAL A 161 4.20 15.21 -1.25
N MET A 162 2.96 15.12 -1.63
CA MET A 162 2.28 16.19 -2.33
C MET A 162 0.93 16.51 -1.69
N LYS A 163 0.58 17.79 -1.74
CA LYS A 163 -0.79 18.23 -1.50
C LYS A 163 -1.54 18.22 -2.83
N LEU A 164 -2.58 17.41 -2.93
CA LEU A 164 -3.51 17.42 -4.04
C LEU A 164 -4.69 18.32 -3.72
N THR A 165 -5.01 19.21 -4.65
CA THR A 165 -6.27 19.98 -4.68
C THR A 165 -6.97 19.71 -6.00
N VAL A 166 -8.23 20.07 -6.09
CA VAL A 166 -9.01 19.96 -7.33
C VAL A 166 -9.30 21.37 -7.83
N ASP A 167 -8.96 21.64 -9.09
CA ASP A 167 -9.27 22.92 -9.74
C ASP A 167 -10.76 23.03 -10.14
N GLU A 168 -11.13 24.16 -10.74
CA GLU A 168 -12.51 24.42 -11.21
C GLU A 168 -12.97 23.46 -12.32
N GLU A 169 -12.02 22.78 -12.98
CA GLU A 169 -12.27 21.81 -14.06
C GLU A 169 -12.22 20.36 -13.55
N TYR A 170 -12.12 20.16 -12.23
CA TYR A 170 -12.00 18.86 -11.55
C TYR A 170 -10.71 18.09 -11.85
N ASN A 171 -9.63 18.78 -12.26
CA ASN A 171 -8.31 18.17 -12.38
C ASN A 171 -7.56 18.24 -11.06
N PHE A 172 -6.76 17.23 -10.78
CA PHE A 172 -5.84 17.27 -9.65
C PHE A 172 -4.70 18.24 -9.93
N VAL A 173 -4.44 19.11 -8.95
CA VAL A 173 -3.34 20.06 -8.95
C VAL A 173 -2.48 19.80 -7.73
N THR A 174 -1.16 19.74 -7.92
CA THR A 174 -0.20 19.57 -6.83
C THR A 174 0.22 20.93 -6.29
N ASN A 175 0.29 21.03 -4.95
CA ASN A 175 0.76 22.22 -4.25
C ASN A 175 1.77 21.83 -3.18
N GLU A 176 2.56 22.80 -2.72
CA GLU A 176 3.46 22.65 -1.60
C GLU A 176 2.71 22.83 -0.27
N GLU A 177 3.03 22.01 0.72
CA GLU A 177 2.55 22.16 2.09
C GLU A 177 3.60 21.67 3.08
N ALA A 178 3.69 22.32 4.22
CA ALA A 178 4.50 21.86 5.34
C ALA A 178 3.86 20.62 5.97
N VAL A 179 4.59 19.53 6.04
CA VAL A 179 4.12 18.27 6.60
C VAL A 179 5.12 17.75 7.64
N SER A 180 4.60 16.94 8.56
CA SER A 180 5.42 16.11 9.44
C SER A 180 5.56 14.72 8.83
N LEU A 181 6.79 14.24 8.72
CA LEU A 181 7.10 12.90 8.27
C LEU A 181 7.58 12.05 9.45
N ASN A 182 6.91 10.94 9.68
CA ASN A 182 7.29 9.92 10.64
C ASN A 182 7.48 8.59 9.90
N TRP A 183 8.28 7.69 10.48
CA TRP A 183 8.50 6.35 9.94
C TRP A 183 8.50 5.31 11.05
N ASP A 184 7.99 4.13 10.72
CA ASP A 184 8.03 2.96 11.58
C ASP A 184 8.96 1.90 10.97
N LEU A 185 10.04 1.60 11.68
CA LEU A 185 11.07 0.64 11.31
C LEU A 185 11.01 -0.63 12.16
N SER A 186 9.95 -0.82 12.93
CA SER A 186 9.84 -1.93 13.89
C SER A 186 9.89 -3.31 13.25
N ASN A 187 9.58 -3.39 11.96
CA ASN A 187 9.55 -4.62 11.17
C ASN A 187 10.59 -4.64 10.03
N LEU A 188 11.64 -3.83 10.16
CA LEU A 188 12.70 -3.77 9.16
C LEU A 188 13.51 -5.07 9.16
N PRO A 189 13.85 -5.66 7.98
CA PRO A 189 14.71 -6.83 7.90
C PRO A 189 16.07 -6.60 8.54
N GLU A 190 16.60 -7.60 9.25
CA GLU A 190 17.93 -7.52 9.88
C GLU A 190 19.09 -7.30 8.87
N SER A 191 18.87 -7.64 7.61
CA SER A 191 19.81 -7.41 6.52
C SER A 191 20.00 -5.92 6.18
N ILE A 192 19.04 -5.06 6.56
CA ILE A 192 19.11 -3.62 6.31
C ILE A 192 19.82 -2.94 7.46
N LEU A 193 21.07 -2.54 7.23
CA LEU A 193 21.93 -2.00 8.25
C LEU A 193 21.76 -0.49 8.47
N ASN A 194 21.40 0.26 7.45
CA ASN A 194 21.24 1.70 7.50
C ASN A 194 20.15 2.19 6.56
N MET A 195 19.41 3.19 7.00
CA MET A 195 18.51 3.99 6.18
C MET A 195 18.89 5.46 6.24
N MET A 196 18.81 6.14 5.11
CA MET A 196 19.06 7.58 5.02
C MET A 196 17.95 8.22 4.17
N LEU A 197 17.35 9.26 4.71
CA LEU A 197 16.42 10.10 3.98
C LEU A 197 17.18 11.35 3.49
N THR A 198 17.14 11.60 2.19
CA THR A 198 17.75 12.78 1.57
C THR A 198 16.69 13.66 0.95
N ASN A 199 16.68 14.95 1.29
CA ASN A 199 15.82 15.90 0.63
C ASN A 199 16.52 16.41 -0.64
N ASN A 200 16.01 16.05 -1.80
CA ASN A 200 16.61 16.39 -3.09
C ASN A 200 16.47 17.88 -3.48
N GLN A 201 15.66 18.66 -2.77
CA GLN A 201 15.51 20.11 -3.00
C GLN A 201 16.49 20.95 -2.17
N THR A 202 16.88 20.46 -1.00
CA THR A 202 17.72 21.22 -0.08
C THR A 202 19.10 20.60 0.15
N GLY A 203 19.33 19.39 -0.24
CA GLY A 203 20.57 18.63 -0.05
C GLY A 203 20.60 17.88 1.27
#